data_8044384c12190951294547349d7f011a
#
_entry.id   8044384c12190951294547349d7f011a
#
_cell.length_a   1.000
_cell.length_b   1.000
_cell.length_c   1.000
_cell.angle_alpha   90.00
_cell.angle_beta   90.00
_cell.angle_gamma   90.00
#
_symmetry.space_group_name_H-M   'P 1'
#
loop_
_entity.id
_entity.type
_entity.pdbx_description
1 polymer ?
#
loop_
_entity_poly.entity_id
_entity_poly.type
_entity_poly.pdbx_seq_one_letter_code
_entity_poly.pdbx_strand_id
1 'polypeptide(L)'
;MGGWILFIFLEVPHSLAVVDRIAAIVNEEIITLSEVEMRARPLLEKIQTEDRIEKKRMSNEVIRKVLDVLIEERLIDQEAKKAGMKVTGKEIDAVIEDIKRQHRASQEDLEKALANDGLTFERYRKEIEKQILRTKVVSWAIKVDPPKGEKELREFYQKNLDRYRTEEMFRPGHILFYVPKEASPQEVGRIRKKCEEVLERIKKGEDFGQMALLYSDDGSAKDRGDMGFFKRGELLPALEKEILKLEVGQVSPIIRTEMGFHLIKLIERKGGDPLPFEEVKEKVKTDYLNQEMEKALKQYLKGLKEKSIIEIKL
;
A
#
# COMPACT_ATOMS: atom_id res chain seq x y z
N MET A 1 -62.64 -36.77 40.84
CA MET A 1 -61.45 -36.00 41.17
C MET A 1 -60.41 -36.32 40.07
N GLY A 2 -60.34 -35.50 39.03
CA GLY A 2 -59.42 -35.69 37.91
C GLY A 2 -58.33 -34.61 37.96
N GLY A 3 -57.09 -35.05 38.23
CA GLY A 3 -55.92 -34.19 38.24
C GLY A 3 -55.36 -34.01 36.84
N TRP A 4 -55.34 -32.80 36.34
CA TRP A 4 -54.65 -32.44 35.08
C TRP A 4 -53.17 -32.17 35.39
N ILE A 5 -52.30 -33.01 34.83
CA ILE A 5 -50.84 -32.77 34.83
C ILE A 5 -50.49 -31.88 33.67
N LEU A 6 -50.13 -30.65 33.98
CA LEU A 6 -49.64 -29.66 33.00
C LEU A 6 -48.16 -29.96 32.67
N PHE A 7 -47.92 -30.49 31.49
CA PHE A 7 -46.54 -30.61 30.96
C PHE A 7 -46.07 -29.25 30.46
N ILE A 8 -45.19 -28.61 31.22
CA ILE A 8 -44.46 -27.42 30.76
C ILE A 8 -43.32 -27.90 29.90
N PHE A 9 -43.46 -27.74 28.57
CA PHE A 9 -42.35 -27.86 27.65
C PHE A 9 -41.43 -26.65 27.83
N LEU A 10 -40.30 -26.83 28.49
CA LEU A 10 -39.19 -25.89 28.44
C LEU A 10 -38.60 -25.94 27.04
N GLU A 11 -38.94 -24.99 26.22
CA GLU A 11 -38.18 -24.72 24.98
C GLU A 11 -36.77 -24.25 25.37
N VAL A 12 -35.78 -25.11 25.21
CA VAL A 12 -34.37 -24.73 25.30
C VAL A 12 -34.06 -23.94 24.03
N PRO A 13 -33.67 -22.64 24.14
CA PRO A 13 -33.30 -21.90 22.97
C PRO A 13 -32.10 -22.59 22.33
N HIS A 14 -32.31 -23.13 21.12
CA HIS A 14 -31.23 -23.62 20.29
C HIS A 14 -30.37 -22.42 19.90
N SER A 15 -29.32 -22.15 20.66
CA SER A 15 -28.21 -21.33 20.21
C SER A 15 -27.67 -21.95 18.93
N LEU A 16 -27.98 -21.37 17.79
CA LEU A 16 -27.33 -21.72 16.55
C LEU A 16 -25.84 -21.42 16.73
N ALA A 17 -25.08 -22.44 17.08
CA ALA A 17 -23.64 -22.36 17.05
C ALA A 17 -23.27 -22.04 15.59
N VAL A 18 -22.80 -20.82 15.34
CA VAL A 18 -22.23 -20.46 14.03
C VAL A 18 -20.99 -21.33 13.88
N VAL A 19 -21.13 -22.40 13.11
CA VAL A 19 -19.98 -23.27 12.77
C VAL A 19 -19.09 -22.47 11.82
N ASP A 20 -17.96 -22.01 12.33
CA ASP A 20 -16.98 -21.30 11.52
C ASP A 20 -16.37 -22.24 10.49
N ARG A 21 -16.19 -21.76 9.26
CA ARG A 21 -15.62 -22.56 8.17
C ARG A 21 -14.09 -22.59 8.30
N ILE A 22 -13.52 -23.76 8.01
CA ILE A 22 -12.07 -23.93 7.94
C ILE A 22 -11.59 -23.29 6.62
N ALA A 23 -10.65 -22.34 6.71
CA ALA A 23 -9.97 -21.73 5.56
C ALA A 23 -8.69 -22.49 5.20
N ALA A 24 -7.92 -22.93 6.20
CA ALA A 24 -6.76 -23.80 6.01
C ALA A 24 -6.47 -24.63 7.26
N ILE A 25 -5.69 -25.70 7.06
CA ILE A 25 -5.09 -26.51 8.13
C ILE A 25 -3.57 -26.46 7.92
N VAL A 26 -2.83 -26.10 8.97
CA VAL A 26 -1.37 -26.02 8.96
C VAL A 26 -0.84 -26.99 9.99
N ASN A 27 -0.38 -28.16 9.55
CA ASN A 27 -0.07 -29.32 10.38
C ASN A 27 -1.32 -29.72 11.20
N GLU A 28 -1.35 -29.47 12.51
CA GLU A 28 -2.48 -29.77 13.39
C GLU A 28 -3.31 -28.53 13.77
N GLU A 29 -2.96 -27.34 13.28
CA GLU A 29 -3.60 -26.07 13.64
C GLU A 29 -4.55 -25.59 12.55
N ILE A 30 -5.76 -25.16 12.94
CA ILE A 30 -6.80 -24.66 12.04
C ILE A 30 -6.69 -23.14 11.92
N ILE A 31 -6.87 -22.63 10.69
CA ILE A 31 -7.15 -21.23 10.39
C ILE A 31 -8.59 -21.17 9.92
N THR A 32 -9.43 -20.37 10.58
CA THR A 32 -10.85 -20.26 10.25
C THR A 32 -11.11 -19.16 9.23
N LEU A 33 -12.24 -19.22 8.55
CA LEU A 33 -12.65 -18.21 7.58
C LEU A 33 -12.88 -16.87 8.26
N SER A 34 -13.50 -16.85 9.44
CA SER A 34 -13.72 -15.64 10.22
C SER A 34 -12.42 -14.95 10.64
N GLU A 35 -11.36 -15.72 10.95
CA GLU A 35 -10.02 -15.19 11.22
C GLU A 35 -9.44 -14.46 9.98
N VAL A 36 -9.58 -15.09 8.81
CA VAL A 36 -9.14 -14.51 7.54
C VAL A 36 -9.93 -13.23 7.21
N GLU A 37 -11.25 -13.28 7.30
CA GLU A 37 -12.12 -12.14 7.00
C GLU A 37 -11.90 -10.96 7.95
N MET A 38 -11.74 -11.22 9.24
CA MET A 38 -11.43 -10.19 10.23
C MET A 38 -10.12 -9.48 9.89
N ARG A 39 -9.09 -10.26 9.53
CA ARG A 39 -7.78 -9.70 9.17
C ARG A 39 -7.79 -8.99 7.81
N ALA A 40 -8.63 -9.44 6.88
CA ALA A 40 -8.77 -8.85 5.54
C ALA A 40 -9.61 -7.57 5.51
N ARG A 41 -10.52 -7.37 6.47
CA ARG A 41 -11.50 -6.27 6.48
C ARG A 41 -10.90 -4.90 6.18
N PRO A 42 -9.85 -4.42 6.88
CA PRO A 42 -9.28 -3.08 6.62
C PRO A 42 -8.70 -2.93 5.21
N LEU A 43 -8.30 -4.04 4.58
CA LEU A 43 -7.78 -4.05 3.21
C LEU A 43 -8.91 -4.07 2.19
N LEU A 44 -9.98 -4.81 2.48
CA LEU A 44 -11.18 -4.89 1.62
C LEU A 44 -11.92 -3.55 1.54
N GLU A 45 -11.98 -2.79 2.64
CA GLU A 45 -12.58 -1.46 2.70
C GLU A 45 -11.86 -0.43 1.82
N LYS A 46 -10.57 -0.65 1.52
CA LYS A 46 -9.78 0.22 0.63
C LYS A 46 -9.99 -0.05 -0.85
N ILE A 47 -10.75 -1.09 -1.22
CA ILE A 47 -11.02 -1.41 -2.64
C ILE A 47 -12.06 -0.41 -3.18
N GLN A 48 -11.59 0.52 -3.99
CA GLN A 48 -12.41 1.54 -4.66
C GLN A 48 -12.56 1.16 -6.14
N THR A 49 -13.62 0.40 -6.46
CA THR A 49 -14.04 0.12 -7.84
C THR A 49 -15.54 -0.10 -7.87
N GLU A 50 -16.21 0.42 -8.89
CA GLU A 50 -17.64 0.22 -9.13
C GLU A 50 -17.92 -1.08 -9.92
N ASP A 51 -16.92 -1.61 -10.62
CA ASP A 51 -17.03 -2.87 -11.34
C ASP A 51 -17.12 -4.06 -10.37
N ARG A 52 -18.26 -4.73 -10.34
CA ARG A 52 -18.52 -5.88 -9.45
C ARG A 52 -17.60 -7.06 -9.70
N ILE A 53 -17.20 -7.30 -10.96
CA ILE A 53 -16.33 -8.42 -11.34
C ILE A 53 -14.91 -8.12 -10.83
N GLU A 54 -14.42 -6.92 -11.10
CA GLU A 54 -13.11 -6.48 -10.65
C GLU A 54 -13.04 -6.42 -9.12
N LYS A 55 -14.07 -5.89 -8.45
CA LYS A 55 -14.15 -5.87 -6.98
C LYS A 55 -14.04 -7.27 -6.40
N LYS A 56 -14.79 -8.25 -6.96
CA LYS A 56 -14.73 -9.65 -6.51
C LYS A 56 -13.34 -10.25 -6.72
N ARG A 57 -12.70 -9.98 -7.87
CA ARG A 57 -11.35 -10.44 -8.16
C ARG A 57 -10.34 -9.90 -7.14
N MET A 58 -10.35 -8.57 -6.92
CA MET A 58 -9.47 -7.91 -5.96
C MET A 58 -9.71 -8.41 -4.53
N SER A 59 -10.97 -8.59 -4.13
CA SER A 59 -11.32 -9.14 -2.81
C SER A 59 -10.77 -10.55 -2.61
N ASN A 60 -10.91 -11.42 -3.61
CA ASN A 60 -10.37 -12.78 -3.55
C ASN A 60 -8.84 -12.78 -3.46
N GLU A 61 -8.16 -11.87 -4.17
CA GLU A 61 -6.70 -11.71 -4.07
C GLU A 61 -6.27 -11.26 -2.67
N VAL A 62 -6.98 -10.30 -2.06
CA VAL A 62 -6.74 -9.86 -0.68
C VAL A 62 -6.92 -11.01 0.30
N ILE A 63 -8.03 -11.75 0.21
CA ILE A 63 -8.32 -12.89 1.09
C ILE A 63 -7.21 -13.96 0.98
N ARG A 64 -6.77 -14.31 -0.24
CA ARG A 64 -5.68 -15.27 -0.43
C ARG A 64 -4.36 -14.78 0.17
N LYS A 65 -3.99 -13.51 -0.06
CA LYS A 65 -2.78 -12.93 0.54
C LYS A 65 -2.81 -12.94 2.07
N VAL A 66 -3.96 -12.61 2.64
CA VAL A 66 -4.14 -12.64 4.11
C VAL A 66 -4.04 -14.08 4.64
N LEU A 67 -4.63 -15.06 3.93
CA LEU A 67 -4.50 -16.47 4.31
C LEU A 67 -3.04 -16.92 4.25
N ASP A 68 -2.29 -16.57 3.20
CA ASP A 68 -0.87 -16.89 3.10
C ASP A 68 -0.06 -16.33 4.28
N VAL A 69 -0.35 -15.08 4.68
CA VAL A 69 0.28 -14.45 5.86
C VAL A 69 -0.07 -15.22 7.14
N LEU A 70 -1.34 -15.59 7.34
CA LEU A 70 -1.75 -16.35 8.51
C LEU A 70 -1.10 -17.76 8.56
N ILE A 71 -0.94 -18.40 7.41
CA ILE A 71 -0.20 -19.69 7.30
C ILE A 71 1.25 -19.48 7.74
N GLU A 72 1.94 -18.45 7.23
CA GLU A 72 3.32 -18.13 7.60
C GLU A 72 3.46 -17.79 9.09
N GLU A 73 2.56 -16.99 9.62
CA GLU A 73 2.48 -16.70 11.06
C GLU A 73 2.33 -17.96 11.89
N ARG A 74 1.45 -18.90 11.48
CA ARG A 74 1.22 -20.15 12.15
C ARG A 74 2.46 -21.04 12.16
N LEU A 75 3.18 -21.10 11.03
CA LEU A 75 4.43 -21.85 10.93
C LEU A 75 5.52 -21.29 11.86
N ILE A 76 5.66 -19.94 11.93
CA ILE A 76 6.60 -19.30 12.85
C ILE A 76 6.22 -19.57 14.31
N ASP A 77 4.92 -19.49 14.64
CA ASP A 77 4.43 -19.77 16.00
C ASP A 77 4.74 -21.23 16.42
N GLN A 78 4.64 -22.17 15.48
CA GLN A 78 5.01 -23.59 15.70
C GLN A 78 6.52 -23.76 15.92
N GLU A 79 7.36 -23.05 15.16
CA GLU A 79 8.81 -23.05 15.36
C GLU A 79 9.20 -22.45 16.74
N ALA A 80 8.51 -21.39 17.16
CA ALA A 80 8.70 -20.84 18.51
C ALA A 80 8.41 -21.87 19.60
N LYS A 81 7.30 -22.60 19.47
CA LYS A 81 6.91 -23.67 20.39
C LYS A 81 7.96 -24.79 20.42
N LYS A 82 8.42 -25.27 19.25
CA LYS A 82 9.45 -26.31 19.11
C LYS A 82 10.78 -25.87 19.76
N ALA A 83 11.16 -24.61 19.57
CA ALA A 83 12.39 -24.05 20.16
C ALA A 83 12.25 -23.69 21.65
N GLY A 84 11.07 -23.84 22.26
CA GLY A 84 10.82 -23.49 23.66
C GLY A 84 10.94 -21.98 23.94
N MET A 85 10.79 -21.13 22.92
CA MET A 85 10.93 -19.68 23.06
C MET A 85 9.76 -19.10 23.85
N LYS A 86 10.07 -18.11 24.69
CA LYS A 86 9.09 -17.43 25.54
C LYS A 86 9.32 -15.92 25.48
N VAL A 87 8.24 -15.19 25.76
CA VAL A 87 8.27 -13.74 25.94
C VAL A 87 7.93 -13.44 27.39
N THR A 88 8.66 -12.53 27.98
CA THR A 88 8.43 -12.11 29.37
C THR A 88 7.48 -10.91 29.41
N GLY A 89 6.76 -10.74 30.53
CA GLY A 89 5.91 -9.57 30.72
C GLY A 89 6.65 -8.25 30.57
N LYS A 90 7.92 -8.19 31.02
CA LYS A 90 8.77 -7.01 30.87
C LYS A 90 9.05 -6.64 29.40
N GLU A 91 9.23 -7.61 28.53
CA GLU A 91 9.44 -7.37 27.09
C GLU A 91 8.16 -6.83 26.45
N ILE A 92 6.99 -7.36 26.83
CA ILE A 92 5.70 -6.86 26.36
C ILE A 92 5.50 -5.41 26.81
N ASP A 93 5.73 -5.14 28.10
CA ASP A 93 5.59 -3.79 28.67
C ASP A 93 6.52 -2.80 27.98
N ALA A 94 7.78 -3.18 27.73
CA ALA A 94 8.74 -2.33 27.04
C ALA A 94 8.27 -1.94 25.63
N VAL A 95 7.74 -2.89 24.86
CA VAL A 95 7.21 -2.62 23.51
C VAL A 95 5.99 -1.70 23.58
N ILE A 96 5.06 -1.92 24.52
CA ILE A 96 3.89 -1.06 24.71
C ILE A 96 4.30 0.36 25.08
N GLU A 97 5.28 0.53 26.00
CA GLU A 97 5.78 1.84 26.37
C GLU A 97 6.49 2.55 25.19
N ASP A 98 7.21 1.80 24.34
CA ASP A 98 7.79 2.36 23.12
C ASP A 98 6.71 2.84 22.13
N ILE A 99 5.65 2.08 21.93
CA ILE A 99 4.50 2.48 21.08
C ILE A 99 3.85 3.75 21.63
N LYS A 100 3.60 3.81 22.95
CA LYS A 100 3.04 4.99 23.60
C LYS A 100 3.91 6.23 23.40
N ARG A 101 5.25 6.08 23.55
CA ARG A 101 6.21 7.18 23.32
C ARG A 101 6.19 7.66 21.87
N GLN A 102 6.20 6.75 20.91
CA GLN A 102 6.18 7.11 19.47
C GLN A 102 4.92 7.90 19.10
N HIS A 103 3.78 7.53 19.67
CA HIS A 103 2.50 8.19 19.41
C HIS A 103 2.19 9.32 20.40
N ARG A 104 3.06 9.59 21.37
CA ARG A 104 2.84 10.58 22.45
C ARG A 104 1.53 10.34 23.19
N ALA A 105 1.14 9.07 23.36
CA ALA A 105 -0.10 8.63 23.96
C ALA A 105 0.08 8.19 25.41
N SER A 106 -0.89 8.51 26.25
CA SER A 106 -1.00 7.98 27.61
C SER A 106 -1.56 6.54 27.59
N GLN A 107 -1.55 5.87 28.73
CA GLN A 107 -2.22 4.56 28.86
C GLN A 107 -3.71 4.66 28.56
N GLU A 108 -4.37 5.71 29.07
CA GLU A 108 -5.79 5.96 28.86
C GLU A 108 -6.15 6.21 27.37
N ASP A 109 -5.27 6.93 26.64
CA ASP A 109 -5.45 7.16 25.19
C ASP A 109 -5.34 5.85 24.41
N LEU A 110 -4.38 4.99 24.77
CA LEU A 110 -4.24 3.67 24.16
C LEU A 110 -5.48 2.80 24.43
N GLU A 111 -5.95 2.73 25.67
CA GLU A 111 -7.12 1.93 26.03
C GLU A 111 -8.39 2.44 25.34
N LYS A 112 -8.56 3.76 25.21
CA LYS A 112 -9.68 4.35 24.44
C LYS A 112 -9.60 4.00 22.96
N ALA A 113 -8.42 4.07 22.35
CA ALA A 113 -8.23 3.70 20.95
C ALA A 113 -8.55 2.21 20.71
N LEU A 114 -8.06 1.34 21.58
CA LEU A 114 -8.37 -0.10 21.51
C LEU A 114 -9.87 -0.39 21.68
N ALA A 115 -10.53 0.29 22.61
CA ALA A 115 -11.97 0.14 22.84
C ALA A 115 -12.79 0.56 21.61
N ASN A 116 -12.39 1.63 20.92
CA ASN A 116 -13.01 2.06 19.66
C ASN A 116 -12.88 0.99 18.56
N ASP A 117 -11.78 0.24 18.56
CA ASP A 117 -11.55 -0.88 17.63
C ASP A 117 -12.15 -2.22 18.14
N GLY A 118 -12.87 -2.20 19.27
CA GLY A 118 -13.48 -3.38 19.88
C GLY A 118 -12.48 -4.36 20.49
N LEU A 119 -11.29 -3.88 20.86
CA LEU A 119 -10.21 -4.66 21.46
C LEU A 119 -10.07 -4.36 22.95
N THR A 120 -9.81 -5.40 23.75
CA THR A 120 -9.42 -5.24 25.14
C THR A 120 -7.90 -5.08 25.25
N PHE A 121 -7.42 -4.37 26.26
CA PHE A 121 -5.99 -4.24 26.53
C PHE A 121 -5.29 -5.60 26.73
N GLU A 122 -5.98 -6.56 27.37
CA GLU A 122 -5.44 -7.92 27.53
C GLU A 122 -5.23 -8.63 26.17
N ARG A 123 -6.22 -8.51 25.27
CA ARG A 123 -6.10 -9.08 23.92
C ARG A 123 -4.98 -8.42 23.12
N TYR A 124 -4.85 -7.10 23.24
CA TYR A 124 -3.75 -6.35 22.65
C TYR A 124 -2.38 -6.83 23.16
N ARG A 125 -2.23 -7.01 24.47
CA ARG A 125 -0.99 -7.57 25.06
C ARG A 125 -0.63 -8.94 24.48
N LYS A 126 -1.62 -9.81 24.28
CA LYS A 126 -1.41 -11.15 23.65
C LYS A 126 -0.95 -11.02 22.19
N GLU A 127 -1.47 -10.05 21.45
CA GLU A 127 -0.99 -9.82 20.07
C GLU A 127 0.46 -9.28 20.06
N ILE A 128 0.80 -8.37 20.96
CA ILE A 128 2.18 -7.89 21.14
C ILE A 128 3.11 -9.06 21.54
N GLU A 129 2.69 -9.92 22.45
CA GLU A 129 3.44 -11.13 22.82
C GLU A 129 3.77 -11.99 21.60
N LYS A 130 2.77 -12.31 20.77
CA LYS A 130 2.96 -13.07 19.52
C LYS A 130 3.92 -12.37 18.58
N GLN A 131 3.78 -11.07 18.41
CA GLN A 131 4.65 -10.29 17.52
C GLN A 131 6.11 -10.33 18.00
N ILE A 132 6.35 -10.16 19.30
CA ILE A 132 7.70 -10.28 19.88
C ILE A 132 8.24 -11.70 19.68
N LEU A 133 7.42 -12.72 19.92
CA LEU A 133 7.81 -14.11 19.75
C LEU A 133 8.25 -14.41 18.32
N ARG A 134 7.45 -13.98 17.33
CA ARG A 134 7.77 -14.14 15.90
C ARG A 134 9.07 -13.42 15.52
N THR A 135 9.25 -12.21 16.02
CA THR A 135 10.51 -11.46 15.82
C THR A 135 11.72 -12.20 16.39
N LYS A 136 11.58 -12.80 17.58
CA LYS A 136 12.63 -13.64 18.18
C LYS A 136 12.97 -14.85 17.32
N VAL A 137 11.95 -15.57 16.82
CA VAL A 137 12.16 -16.74 15.93
C VAL A 137 12.90 -16.32 14.66
N VAL A 138 12.43 -15.27 14.00
CA VAL A 138 13.06 -14.75 12.78
C VAL A 138 14.50 -14.35 13.02
N SER A 139 14.79 -13.59 14.10
CA SER A 139 16.15 -13.16 14.45
C SER A 139 17.06 -14.32 14.83
N TRP A 140 16.51 -15.38 15.40
CA TRP A 140 17.27 -16.59 15.74
C TRP A 140 17.55 -17.45 14.50
N ALA A 141 16.55 -17.63 13.64
CA ALA A 141 16.61 -18.52 12.49
C ALA A 141 17.36 -17.90 11.30
N ILE A 142 17.31 -16.57 11.17
CA ILE A 142 17.88 -15.86 10.04
C ILE A 142 19.14 -15.11 10.48
N LYS A 143 20.25 -15.47 9.86
CA LYS A 143 21.50 -14.72 9.95
C LYS A 143 21.77 -14.10 8.58
N VAL A 144 21.90 -12.79 8.56
CA VAL A 144 22.31 -12.04 7.36
C VAL A 144 23.76 -11.66 7.54
N ASP A 145 24.59 -12.08 6.60
CA ASP A 145 25.99 -11.67 6.58
C ASP A 145 26.09 -10.18 6.23
N PRO A 146 26.94 -9.43 6.90
CA PRO A 146 27.23 -8.06 6.47
C PRO A 146 27.84 -8.06 5.07
N PRO A 147 27.72 -6.94 4.32
CA PRO A 147 28.32 -6.84 3.00
C PRO A 147 29.82 -7.13 3.08
N LYS A 148 30.33 -7.93 2.14
CA LYS A 148 31.74 -8.38 2.10
C LYS A 148 32.74 -7.25 1.82
N GLY A 149 32.26 -6.03 1.63
CA GLY A 149 33.06 -4.84 1.45
C GLY A 149 32.35 -3.76 0.67
N GLU A 150 33.02 -2.64 0.47
CA GLU A 150 32.47 -1.47 -0.22
C GLU A 150 32.06 -1.76 -1.67
N LYS A 151 32.79 -2.68 -2.35
CA LYS A 151 32.48 -3.07 -3.73
C LYS A 151 31.03 -3.57 -3.86
N GLU A 152 30.60 -4.44 -2.97
CA GLU A 152 29.24 -5.01 -2.97
C GLU A 152 28.18 -3.94 -2.73
N LEU A 153 28.45 -2.98 -1.82
CA LEU A 153 27.55 -1.83 -1.61
C LEU A 153 27.46 -0.92 -2.83
N ARG A 154 28.59 -0.69 -3.53
CA ARG A 154 28.60 0.09 -4.78
C ARG A 154 27.82 -0.59 -5.90
N GLU A 155 27.94 -1.92 -6.01
CA GLU A 155 27.14 -2.71 -6.97
C GLU A 155 25.65 -2.65 -6.64
N PHE A 156 25.29 -2.72 -5.36
CA PHE A 156 23.91 -2.58 -4.90
C PHE A 156 23.36 -1.18 -5.19
N TYR A 157 24.15 -0.14 -4.89
CA TYR A 157 23.81 1.25 -5.20
C TYR A 157 23.54 1.44 -6.70
N GLN A 158 24.42 0.94 -7.58
CA GLN A 158 24.25 1.06 -9.02
C GLN A 158 22.98 0.35 -9.52
N LYS A 159 22.66 -0.82 -8.98
CA LYS A 159 21.43 -1.57 -9.34
C LYS A 159 20.14 -0.91 -8.82
N ASN A 160 20.25 -0.05 -7.83
CA ASN A 160 19.12 0.62 -7.17
C ASN A 160 19.24 2.16 -7.25
N LEU A 161 19.91 2.68 -8.26
CA LEU A 161 20.27 4.10 -8.39
C LEU A 161 19.05 5.04 -8.26
N ASP A 162 17.88 4.60 -8.71
CA ASP A 162 16.64 5.37 -8.63
C ASP A 162 16.16 5.63 -7.18
N ARG A 163 16.65 4.85 -6.20
CA ARG A 163 16.36 5.07 -4.77
C ARG A 163 17.24 6.15 -4.13
N TYR A 164 18.30 6.55 -4.82
CA TYR A 164 19.35 7.44 -4.32
C TYR A 164 19.51 8.65 -5.23
N ARG A 165 18.38 9.29 -5.55
CA ARG A 165 18.33 10.50 -6.33
C ARG A 165 17.90 11.68 -5.47
N THR A 166 18.29 12.88 -5.84
CA THR A 166 17.73 14.10 -5.31
C THR A 166 16.24 14.16 -5.62
N GLU A 167 15.49 14.91 -4.83
CA GLU A 167 14.05 15.10 -5.09
C GLU A 167 13.84 15.72 -6.46
N GLU A 168 13.07 15.05 -7.29
CA GLU A 168 12.76 15.52 -8.65
C GLU A 168 11.53 16.41 -8.61
N MET A 169 11.62 17.59 -9.24
CA MET A 169 10.53 18.54 -9.36
C MET A 169 10.34 18.92 -10.83
N PHE A 170 9.09 19.04 -11.23
CA PHE A 170 8.67 19.41 -12.57
C PHE A 170 7.98 20.77 -12.53
N ARG A 171 8.25 21.62 -13.50
CA ARG A 171 7.49 22.87 -13.74
C ARG A 171 6.69 22.69 -15.02
N PRO A 172 5.40 22.28 -14.91
CA PRO A 172 4.55 22.12 -16.07
C PRO A 172 3.97 23.44 -16.55
N GLY A 173 3.89 23.59 -17.87
CA GLY A 173 2.94 24.47 -18.51
C GLY A 173 1.69 23.67 -18.84
N HIS A 174 0.50 24.24 -18.65
CA HIS A 174 -0.77 23.55 -18.78
C HIS A 174 -1.78 24.34 -19.63
N ILE A 175 -2.46 23.64 -20.51
CA ILE A 175 -3.66 24.12 -21.23
C ILE A 175 -4.76 23.11 -21.01
N LEU A 176 -5.89 23.56 -20.45
CA LEU A 176 -7.09 22.77 -20.25
C LEU A 176 -8.17 23.22 -21.25
N PHE A 177 -8.77 22.27 -21.90
CA PHE A 177 -10.04 22.41 -22.63
C PHE A 177 -11.10 21.68 -21.84
N TYR A 178 -11.85 22.40 -21.04
CA TYR A 178 -12.85 21.84 -20.14
C TYR A 178 -14.00 21.20 -20.91
N VAL A 179 -14.42 20.03 -20.45
CA VAL A 179 -15.59 19.30 -20.99
C VAL A 179 -16.63 19.17 -19.88
N PRO A 180 -17.80 19.84 -19.99
CA PRO A 180 -18.86 19.68 -19.01
C PRO A 180 -19.30 18.22 -18.88
N LYS A 181 -19.71 17.80 -17.68
CA LYS A 181 -20.18 16.41 -17.45
C LYS A 181 -21.36 16.03 -18.31
N GLU A 182 -22.26 16.99 -18.60
CA GLU A 182 -23.46 16.82 -19.42
C GLU A 182 -23.22 17.09 -20.91
N ALA A 183 -21.95 17.24 -21.35
CA ALA A 183 -21.65 17.57 -22.73
C ALA A 183 -22.07 16.46 -23.68
N SER A 184 -22.75 16.84 -24.78
CA SER A 184 -23.10 15.92 -25.85
C SER A 184 -21.85 15.38 -26.58
N PRO A 185 -21.92 14.20 -27.22
CA PRO A 185 -20.79 13.69 -28.01
C PRO A 185 -20.32 14.67 -29.10
N GLN A 186 -21.24 15.46 -29.69
CA GLN A 186 -20.89 16.48 -30.65
C GLN A 186 -20.10 17.64 -30.05
N GLU A 187 -20.45 18.04 -28.85
CA GLU A 187 -19.74 19.09 -28.10
C GLU A 187 -18.35 18.63 -27.67
N VAL A 188 -18.24 17.42 -27.14
CA VAL A 188 -16.94 16.78 -26.83
C VAL A 188 -16.06 16.74 -28.08
N GLY A 189 -16.63 16.36 -29.23
CA GLY A 189 -15.91 16.35 -30.51
C GLY A 189 -15.42 17.74 -30.95
N ARG A 190 -16.21 18.80 -30.74
CA ARG A 190 -15.79 20.19 -31.03
C ARG A 190 -14.68 20.64 -30.12
N ILE A 191 -14.77 20.36 -28.81
CA ILE A 191 -13.73 20.73 -27.83
C ILE A 191 -12.43 20.00 -28.16
N ARG A 192 -12.49 18.71 -28.47
CA ARG A 192 -11.33 17.91 -28.89
C ARG A 192 -10.67 18.51 -30.15
N LYS A 193 -11.45 18.86 -31.16
CA LYS A 193 -10.93 19.46 -32.40
C LYS A 193 -10.22 20.78 -32.12
N LYS A 194 -10.78 21.64 -31.24
CA LYS A 194 -10.11 22.86 -30.78
C LYS A 194 -8.77 22.57 -30.11
N CYS A 195 -8.70 21.55 -29.27
CA CYS A 195 -7.43 21.11 -28.63
C CYS A 195 -6.41 20.62 -29.68
N GLU A 196 -6.86 19.84 -30.69
CA GLU A 196 -6.02 19.38 -31.80
C GLU A 196 -5.46 20.55 -32.62
N GLU A 197 -6.29 21.55 -32.94
CA GLU A 197 -5.88 22.74 -33.65
C GLU A 197 -4.82 23.56 -32.87
N VAL A 198 -5.00 23.72 -31.56
CA VAL A 198 -4.03 24.41 -30.71
C VAL A 198 -2.73 23.61 -30.62
N LEU A 199 -2.77 22.28 -30.47
CA LEU A 199 -1.57 21.45 -30.46
C LEU A 199 -0.79 21.58 -31.78
N GLU A 200 -1.47 21.56 -32.92
CA GLU A 200 -0.82 21.70 -34.22
C GLU A 200 -0.18 23.09 -34.41
N ARG A 201 -0.80 24.14 -33.88
CA ARG A 201 -0.19 25.50 -33.88
C ARG A 201 1.07 25.55 -33.02
N ILE A 202 1.03 24.94 -31.84
CA ILE A 202 2.21 24.83 -30.96
C ILE A 202 3.35 24.07 -31.67
N LYS A 203 3.02 22.96 -32.33
CA LYS A 203 4.02 22.18 -33.12
C LYS A 203 4.61 22.97 -34.28
N LYS A 204 3.86 23.90 -34.83
CA LYS A 204 4.35 24.83 -35.90
C LYS A 204 5.16 25.99 -35.34
N GLY A 205 5.38 26.05 -34.02
CA GLY A 205 6.25 27.02 -33.39
C GLY A 205 5.53 28.20 -32.71
N GLU A 206 4.20 28.17 -32.62
CA GLU A 206 3.49 29.20 -31.82
C GLU A 206 3.79 29.01 -30.33
N ASP A 207 3.88 30.13 -29.62
CA ASP A 207 4.25 30.12 -28.20
C ASP A 207 3.20 29.46 -27.33
N PHE A 208 3.60 28.44 -26.55
CA PHE A 208 2.72 27.68 -25.67
C PHE A 208 2.00 28.61 -24.66
N GLY A 209 2.71 29.56 -24.08
CA GLY A 209 2.16 30.51 -23.11
C GLY A 209 1.10 31.42 -23.70
N GLN A 210 1.27 31.84 -24.97
CA GLN A 210 0.24 32.62 -25.70
C GLN A 210 -1.00 31.73 -25.96
N MET A 211 -0.79 30.47 -26.34
CA MET A 211 -1.89 29.54 -26.53
C MET A 211 -2.63 29.27 -25.20
N ALA A 212 -1.91 29.12 -24.10
CA ALA A 212 -2.51 29.00 -22.77
C ALA A 212 -3.37 30.20 -22.40
N LEU A 213 -2.85 31.42 -22.61
CA LEU A 213 -3.56 32.63 -22.31
C LEU A 213 -4.87 32.78 -23.12
N LEU A 214 -4.85 32.34 -24.37
CA LEU A 214 -5.99 32.51 -25.31
C LEU A 214 -7.02 31.39 -25.24
N TYR A 215 -6.61 30.19 -24.88
CA TYR A 215 -7.44 28.98 -25.07
C TYR A 215 -7.64 28.11 -23.84
N SER A 216 -6.85 28.31 -22.77
CA SER A 216 -6.96 27.46 -21.58
C SER A 216 -8.13 27.88 -20.69
N ASP A 217 -8.90 26.90 -20.26
CA ASP A 217 -9.94 27.05 -19.24
C ASP A 217 -9.39 26.85 -17.81
N ASP A 218 -8.07 26.64 -17.66
CA ASP A 218 -7.41 26.45 -16.36
C ASP A 218 -7.05 27.78 -15.68
N GLY A 219 -7.01 27.78 -14.35
CA GLY A 219 -6.65 28.96 -13.57
C GLY A 219 -5.24 29.50 -13.84
N SER A 220 -4.32 28.65 -14.31
CA SER A 220 -2.96 29.04 -14.72
C SER A 220 -2.91 29.80 -16.07
N ALA A 221 -4.02 29.90 -16.80
CA ALA A 221 -4.08 30.59 -18.08
C ALA A 221 -3.52 32.02 -17.99
N LYS A 222 -3.88 32.79 -16.94
CA LYS A 222 -3.40 34.15 -16.67
C LYS A 222 -1.88 34.23 -16.50
N ASP A 223 -1.26 33.14 -16.04
CA ASP A 223 0.17 33.00 -15.84
C ASP A 223 0.82 32.27 -17.04
N ARG A 224 0.18 32.37 -18.25
CA ARG A 224 0.62 31.72 -19.49
C ARG A 224 0.72 30.20 -19.39
N GLY A 225 -0.12 29.62 -18.56
CA GLY A 225 -0.18 28.18 -18.29
C GLY A 225 0.85 27.66 -17.30
N ASP A 226 1.73 28.51 -16.74
CA ASP A 226 2.74 28.07 -15.77
C ASP A 226 2.08 27.68 -14.44
N MET A 227 2.27 26.45 -14.03
CA MET A 227 1.70 25.92 -12.78
C MET A 227 2.66 25.98 -11.59
N GLY A 228 3.91 26.44 -11.78
CA GLY A 228 4.96 26.35 -10.77
C GLY A 228 5.56 24.95 -10.67
N PHE A 229 6.29 24.67 -9.57
CA PHE A 229 6.97 23.40 -9.37
C PHE A 229 6.09 22.41 -8.61
N PHE A 230 6.08 21.15 -9.09
CA PHE A 230 5.43 19.99 -8.49
C PHE A 230 6.45 18.89 -8.25
N LYS A 231 6.30 18.17 -7.14
CA LYS A 231 7.02 16.93 -6.87
C LYS A 231 6.30 15.76 -7.52
N ARG A 232 6.95 14.60 -7.57
CA ARG A 232 6.28 13.35 -7.96
C ARG A 232 5.11 13.07 -7.02
N GLY A 233 3.97 12.67 -7.58
CA GLY A 233 2.74 12.35 -6.86
C GLY A 233 1.82 13.54 -6.56
N GLU A 234 2.22 14.78 -6.90
CA GLU A 234 1.41 15.99 -6.69
C GLU A 234 0.53 16.35 -7.90
N LEU A 235 0.86 15.83 -9.09
CA LEU A 235 0.03 16.00 -10.29
C LEU A 235 -1.02 14.91 -10.41
N LEU A 236 -2.09 15.19 -11.17
CA LEU A 236 -3.02 14.13 -11.56
C LEU A 236 -2.26 12.99 -12.24
N PRO A 237 -2.52 11.69 -11.89
CA PRO A 237 -1.73 10.56 -12.41
C PRO A 237 -1.62 10.50 -13.94
N ALA A 238 -2.69 10.90 -14.66
CA ALA A 238 -2.71 10.93 -16.12
C ALA A 238 -1.75 11.99 -16.68
N LEU A 239 -1.64 13.16 -16.02
CA LEU A 239 -0.75 14.26 -16.40
C LEU A 239 0.70 13.92 -16.03
N GLU A 240 0.91 13.36 -14.82
CA GLU A 240 2.23 12.96 -14.35
C GLU A 240 2.85 11.89 -15.23
N LYS A 241 2.07 10.88 -15.62
CA LYS A 241 2.53 9.84 -16.53
C LYS A 241 3.09 10.39 -17.84
N GLU A 242 2.50 11.45 -18.37
CA GLU A 242 2.96 12.05 -19.63
C GLU A 242 4.13 13.02 -19.41
N ILE A 243 4.12 13.86 -18.35
CA ILE A 243 5.21 14.80 -18.11
C ILE A 243 6.55 14.10 -17.84
N LEU A 244 6.52 12.90 -17.22
CA LEU A 244 7.72 12.10 -16.97
C LEU A 244 8.44 11.65 -18.25
N LYS A 245 7.72 11.60 -19.38
CA LYS A 245 8.26 11.19 -20.69
C LYS A 245 8.83 12.37 -21.49
N LEU A 246 8.49 13.61 -21.08
CA LEU A 246 8.87 14.80 -21.83
C LEU A 246 10.29 15.25 -21.49
N GLU A 247 10.98 15.75 -22.49
CA GLU A 247 12.17 16.57 -22.31
C GLU A 247 11.78 18.02 -22.08
N VAL A 248 12.68 18.80 -21.45
CA VAL A 248 12.43 20.25 -21.22
C VAL A 248 12.16 20.93 -22.55
N GLY A 249 11.06 21.66 -22.60
CA GLY A 249 10.56 22.33 -23.80
C GLY A 249 9.56 21.53 -24.63
N GLN A 250 9.46 20.22 -24.46
CA GLN A 250 8.52 19.38 -25.20
C GLN A 250 7.08 19.51 -24.68
N VAL A 251 6.13 19.27 -25.58
CA VAL A 251 4.69 19.29 -25.34
C VAL A 251 4.13 17.87 -25.50
N SER A 252 3.23 17.46 -24.59
CA SER A 252 2.59 16.15 -24.61
C SER A 252 1.65 15.96 -25.80
N PRO A 253 1.31 14.71 -26.14
CA PRO A 253 0.06 14.41 -26.83
C PRO A 253 -1.14 14.92 -26.03
N ILE A 254 -2.33 14.93 -26.65
CA ILE A 254 -3.58 15.27 -25.95
C ILE A 254 -3.86 14.23 -24.87
N ILE A 255 -4.04 14.69 -23.65
CA ILE A 255 -4.35 13.83 -22.49
C ILE A 255 -5.84 14.01 -22.18
N ARG A 256 -6.59 12.89 -22.05
CA ARG A 256 -8.00 12.91 -21.65
C ARG A 256 -8.12 12.60 -20.16
N THR A 257 -8.86 13.44 -19.42
CA THR A 257 -9.28 13.19 -18.03
C THR A 257 -10.78 13.44 -17.90
N GLU A 258 -11.34 13.24 -16.72
CA GLU A 258 -12.73 13.60 -16.43
C GLU A 258 -13.02 15.09 -16.64
N MET A 259 -12.05 15.96 -16.39
CA MET A 259 -12.18 17.41 -16.56
C MET A 259 -12.19 17.86 -18.01
N GLY A 260 -11.58 17.12 -18.94
CA GLY A 260 -11.47 17.56 -20.31
C GLY A 260 -10.25 17.03 -21.05
N PHE A 261 -9.76 17.83 -22.00
CA PHE A 261 -8.54 17.55 -22.75
C PHE A 261 -7.44 18.50 -22.27
N HIS A 262 -6.25 17.95 -22.10
CA HIS A 262 -5.11 18.67 -21.56
C HIS A 262 -3.92 18.61 -22.52
N LEU A 263 -3.16 19.71 -22.56
CA LEU A 263 -1.83 19.76 -23.14
C LEU A 263 -0.87 20.18 -22.03
N ILE A 264 0.21 19.44 -21.87
CA ILE A 264 1.28 19.72 -20.90
C ILE A 264 2.58 20.00 -21.62
N LYS A 265 3.27 21.05 -21.23
CA LYS A 265 4.65 21.35 -21.63
C LYS A 265 5.55 21.20 -20.42
N LEU A 266 6.68 20.53 -20.54
CA LEU A 266 7.69 20.54 -19.49
C LEU A 266 8.53 21.82 -19.65
N ILE A 267 8.29 22.82 -18.78
CA ILE A 267 9.02 24.11 -18.79
C ILE A 267 10.41 23.92 -18.19
N GLU A 268 10.48 23.24 -17.05
CA GLU A 268 11.73 23.03 -16.30
C GLU A 268 11.65 21.72 -15.51
N ARG A 269 12.82 21.09 -15.32
CA ARG A 269 12.99 19.93 -14.44
C ARG A 269 14.16 20.22 -13.51
N LYS A 270 13.99 19.98 -12.21
CA LYS A 270 15.02 20.13 -11.19
C LYS A 270 15.19 18.84 -10.42
N GLY A 271 16.42 18.58 -9.98
CA GLY A 271 16.73 17.35 -9.24
C GLY A 271 16.60 16.09 -10.09
N GLY A 272 16.44 14.97 -9.43
CA GLY A 272 16.48 13.66 -10.07
C GLY A 272 17.90 13.17 -10.35
N ASP A 273 18.92 13.93 -9.96
CA ASP A 273 20.33 13.53 -10.11
C ASP A 273 20.69 12.48 -9.06
N PRO A 274 21.51 11.47 -9.42
CA PRO A 274 22.01 10.52 -8.46
C PRO A 274 22.83 11.21 -7.37
N LEU A 275 22.48 10.94 -6.12
CA LEU A 275 23.30 11.36 -4.98
C LEU A 275 24.62 10.59 -4.98
N PRO A 276 25.78 11.22 -4.77
CA PRO A 276 27.05 10.52 -4.67
C PRO A 276 27.00 9.37 -3.66
N PHE A 277 27.61 8.22 -4.01
CA PHE A 277 27.63 7.04 -3.12
C PHE A 277 28.08 7.37 -1.70
N GLU A 278 29.09 8.22 -1.54
CA GLU A 278 29.66 8.58 -0.24
C GLU A 278 28.62 9.30 0.65
N GLU A 279 27.70 10.08 0.07
CA GLU A 279 26.65 10.77 0.82
C GLU A 279 25.54 9.82 1.29
N VAL A 280 25.29 8.74 0.54
CA VAL A 280 24.20 7.78 0.80
C VAL A 280 24.70 6.44 1.30
N LYS A 281 25.99 6.27 1.58
CA LYS A 281 26.63 4.99 1.92
C LYS A 281 25.95 4.27 3.08
N GLU A 282 25.62 4.95 4.16
CA GLU A 282 24.95 4.33 5.31
C GLU A 282 23.50 3.92 4.97
N LYS A 283 22.81 4.72 4.18
CA LYS A 283 21.48 4.36 3.67
C LYS A 283 21.55 3.14 2.73
N VAL A 284 22.52 3.12 1.82
CA VAL A 284 22.77 1.97 0.93
C VAL A 284 23.03 0.70 1.73
N LYS A 285 23.86 0.78 2.78
CA LYS A 285 24.15 -0.33 3.67
C LYS A 285 22.89 -0.84 4.38
N THR A 286 22.08 0.06 4.90
CA THR A 286 20.83 -0.29 5.56
C THR A 286 19.85 -0.93 4.59
N ASP A 287 19.66 -0.37 3.39
CA ASP A 287 18.78 -0.90 2.35
C ASP A 287 19.27 -2.28 1.84
N TYR A 288 20.59 -2.46 1.73
CA TYR A 288 21.20 -3.75 1.39
C TYR A 288 20.87 -4.81 2.45
N LEU A 289 21.11 -4.51 3.73
CA LEU A 289 20.83 -5.44 4.82
C LEU A 289 19.34 -5.77 4.91
N ASN A 290 18.47 -4.80 4.73
CA ASN A 290 17.03 -5.01 4.70
C ASN A 290 16.61 -5.94 3.54
N GLN A 291 17.18 -5.74 2.35
CA GLN A 291 16.91 -6.61 1.20
C GLN A 291 17.41 -8.05 1.41
N GLU A 292 18.59 -8.22 1.97
CA GLU A 292 19.12 -9.56 2.29
C GLU A 292 18.30 -10.24 3.40
N MET A 293 17.85 -9.49 4.41
CA MET A 293 16.93 -9.98 5.45
C MET A 293 15.60 -10.45 4.83
N GLU A 294 15.02 -9.66 3.93
CA GLU A 294 13.77 -10.03 3.25
C GLU A 294 13.93 -11.31 2.41
N LYS A 295 15.04 -11.42 1.67
CA LYS A 295 15.35 -12.64 0.90
C LYS A 295 15.51 -13.86 1.81
N ALA A 296 16.26 -13.71 2.88
CA ALA A 296 16.50 -14.79 3.84
C ALA A 296 15.21 -15.21 4.55
N LEU A 297 14.35 -14.25 4.92
CA LEU A 297 13.02 -14.55 5.48
C LEU A 297 12.14 -15.31 4.50
N LYS A 298 12.07 -14.86 3.25
CA LYS A 298 11.30 -15.55 2.21
C LYS A 298 11.79 -16.99 1.99
N GLN A 299 13.09 -17.20 1.99
CA GLN A 299 13.69 -18.53 1.85
C GLN A 299 13.41 -19.40 3.07
N TYR A 300 13.50 -18.86 4.29
CA TYR A 300 13.16 -19.55 5.53
C TYR A 300 11.70 -20.00 5.55
N LEU A 301 10.77 -19.08 5.24
CA LEU A 301 9.33 -19.37 5.17
C LEU A 301 9.01 -20.43 4.10
N LYS A 302 9.66 -20.35 2.95
CA LYS A 302 9.56 -21.38 1.91
C LYS A 302 9.98 -22.74 2.46
N GLY A 303 11.11 -22.81 3.15
CA GLY A 303 11.59 -24.06 3.77
C GLY A 303 10.64 -24.60 4.86
N LEU A 304 9.98 -23.73 5.62
CA LEU A 304 8.95 -24.13 6.58
C LEU A 304 7.72 -24.72 5.87
N LYS A 305 7.24 -24.06 4.81
CA LYS A 305 6.09 -24.53 4.02
C LYS A 305 6.37 -25.92 3.41
N GLU A 306 7.57 -26.13 2.87
CA GLU A 306 7.97 -27.40 2.23
C GLU A 306 8.05 -28.57 3.24
N LYS A 307 8.27 -28.28 4.51
CA LYS A 307 8.35 -29.30 5.60
C LYS A 307 7.03 -29.51 6.34
N SER A 308 5.99 -28.80 5.96
CA SER A 308 4.71 -28.78 6.67
C SER A 308 3.57 -29.30 5.80
N ILE A 309 2.57 -29.87 6.42
CA ILE A 309 1.33 -30.27 5.76
C ILE A 309 0.38 -29.06 5.79
N ILE A 310 0.05 -28.53 4.61
CA ILE A 310 -0.81 -27.36 4.47
C ILE A 310 -1.96 -27.72 3.55
N GLU A 311 -3.19 -27.70 4.08
CA GLU A 311 -4.43 -27.92 3.32
C GLU A 311 -5.22 -26.61 3.26
N ILE A 312 -5.42 -26.06 2.06
CA ILE A 312 -6.24 -24.85 1.83
C ILE A 312 -7.64 -25.31 1.45
N LYS A 313 -8.67 -24.76 2.12
CA LYS A 313 -10.10 -25.11 1.97
C LYS A 313 -10.98 -23.90 1.60
N LEU A 314 -10.39 -22.77 1.16
CA LEU A 314 -11.08 -21.59 0.66
C LEU A 314 -11.82 -21.83 -0.65
#